data_8c28fce90372fe23840040ab23f84a80
#
_entry.id   8c28fce90372fe23840040ab23f84a80
#
_cell.length_a   1.000
_cell.length_b   1.000
_cell.length_c   1.000
_cell.angle_alpha   90.00
_cell.angle_beta   90.00
_cell.angle_gamma   90.00
#
_symmetry.space_group_name_H-M   'P 1'
#
loop_
_entity.id
_entity.type
_entity.pdbx_description
1 polymer ?
#
loop_
_entity_poly.entity_id
_entity_poly.type
_entity_poly.pdbx_seq_one_letter_code
_entity_poly.pdbx_strand_id
1 'polypeptide(L)'
;EPYRRQRQMCIRDSSNGVSTELCFIVFTLCTLGIIYAGVRNGIERVSRIMMPILVVLSVVITVYSVTRPGALSGVKYFLIPNPANFSWMTVVAAMGQMFYSLSIAMGILITFGSYMKKDVSIEGSTKNVEIFDTAIAIMAGLMIIPAVFAFSGGDPDTLQAGPSLMFITLPKVFDSMGMGTFVGILFFVLVLFAAMTSSIALTESAVSTFEDELGWGRKKSTLIMGVIMLALGTLSSLGYGPLGAVKIIGMQFLDFFDFLTNLSLIHISEPTRLRCIS
;
A
#
# COMPACT_ATOMS: atom_id res chain seq x y z
N GLU A 1 -15.18 22.28 -20.27
CA GLU A 1 -16.15 21.17 -20.54
C GLU A 1 -15.49 19.80 -20.81
N PRO A 2 -14.36 19.67 -21.55
CA PRO A 2 -13.68 18.37 -21.70
C PRO A 2 -13.23 17.80 -20.36
N TYR A 3 -12.82 18.63 -19.43
CA TYR A 3 -12.34 18.25 -18.09
C TYR A 3 -13.44 17.63 -17.20
N ARG A 4 -14.67 18.10 -17.34
CA ARG A 4 -15.84 17.54 -16.64
C ARG A 4 -16.24 16.18 -17.21
N ARG A 5 -16.18 16.01 -18.52
CA ARG A 5 -16.47 14.72 -19.18
C ARG A 5 -15.45 13.66 -18.85
N GLN A 6 -14.15 14.00 -18.82
CA GLN A 6 -13.08 13.06 -18.52
C GLN A 6 -13.07 12.65 -17.03
N ARG A 7 -13.39 13.60 -16.14
CA ARG A 7 -13.60 13.30 -14.70
C ARG A 7 -14.80 12.38 -14.48
N GLN A 8 -15.89 12.61 -15.21
CA GLN A 8 -17.07 11.74 -15.18
C GLN A 8 -16.79 10.37 -15.80
N MET A 9 -15.93 10.28 -16.81
CA MET A 9 -15.56 9.03 -17.47
C MET A 9 -14.67 8.16 -16.56
N CYS A 10 -13.65 8.71 -15.91
CA CYS A 10 -12.83 7.99 -14.93
C CYS A 10 -13.62 7.56 -13.70
N ILE A 11 -14.51 8.42 -13.19
CA ILE A 11 -15.42 8.08 -12.08
C ILE A 11 -16.42 7.00 -12.53
N ARG A 12 -16.89 7.05 -13.79
CA ARG A 12 -17.83 6.10 -14.34
C ARG A 12 -17.21 4.73 -14.62
N ASP A 13 -15.94 4.66 -15.00
CA ASP A 13 -15.21 3.39 -15.16
C ASP A 13 -14.86 2.75 -13.82
N SER A 14 -14.48 3.55 -12.82
CA SER A 14 -14.30 3.09 -11.44
C SER A 14 -15.64 2.82 -10.73
N SER A 15 -16.75 3.37 -11.22
CA SER A 15 -18.10 3.14 -10.70
C SER A 15 -18.86 2.00 -11.42
N ASN A 16 -18.24 1.33 -12.37
CA ASN A 16 -18.73 0.02 -12.86
C ASN A 16 -18.50 -1.02 -11.75
N GLY A 17 -19.38 -1.02 -10.74
CA GLY A 17 -19.28 -1.84 -9.54
C GLY A 17 -19.01 -3.32 -9.86
N VAL A 18 -19.49 -3.82 -10.99
CA VAL A 18 -19.28 -5.21 -11.43
C VAL A 18 -17.82 -5.46 -11.83
N SER A 19 -17.18 -4.56 -12.58
CA SER A 19 -15.78 -4.75 -13.00
C SER A 19 -14.82 -4.62 -11.83
N THR A 20 -15.05 -3.64 -10.95
CA THR A 20 -14.24 -3.43 -9.75
C THR A 20 -14.35 -4.63 -8.80
N GLU A 21 -15.56 -5.12 -8.60
CA GLU A 21 -15.83 -6.29 -7.74
C GLU A 21 -15.19 -7.56 -8.31
N LEU A 22 -15.26 -7.77 -9.62
CA LEU A 22 -14.60 -8.91 -10.27
C LEU A 22 -13.08 -8.86 -10.08
N CYS A 23 -12.44 -7.71 -10.28
CA CYS A 23 -11.01 -7.53 -10.05
C CYS A 23 -10.64 -7.77 -8.58
N PHE A 24 -11.45 -7.26 -7.64
CA PHE A 24 -11.28 -7.48 -6.20
C PHE A 24 -11.36 -8.96 -5.84
N ILE A 25 -12.37 -9.69 -6.35
CA ILE A 25 -12.53 -11.13 -6.12
C ILE A 25 -11.32 -11.90 -6.67
N VAL A 26 -10.89 -11.62 -7.90
CA VAL A 26 -9.72 -12.26 -8.50
C VAL A 26 -8.46 -12.01 -7.68
N PHE A 27 -8.22 -10.76 -7.27
CA PHE A 27 -7.08 -10.40 -6.42
C PHE A 27 -7.11 -11.15 -5.08
N THR A 28 -8.26 -11.18 -4.42
CA THR A 28 -8.45 -11.89 -3.15
C THR A 28 -8.23 -13.40 -3.31
N LEU A 29 -8.77 -14.01 -4.36
CA LEU A 29 -8.56 -15.44 -4.63
C LEU A 29 -7.09 -15.76 -4.92
N CYS A 30 -6.36 -14.90 -5.64
CA CYS A 30 -4.91 -15.05 -5.83
C CYS A 30 -4.15 -15.01 -4.50
N THR A 31 -4.45 -14.04 -3.64
CA THR A 31 -3.85 -13.92 -2.30
C THR A 31 -4.10 -15.18 -1.47
N LEU A 32 -5.36 -15.61 -1.39
CA LEU A 32 -5.76 -16.80 -0.63
C LEU A 32 -5.13 -18.08 -1.20
N GLY A 33 -5.02 -18.21 -2.52
CA GLY A 33 -4.36 -19.34 -3.17
C GLY A 33 -2.89 -19.46 -2.79
N ILE A 34 -2.18 -18.32 -2.71
CA ILE A 34 -0.78 -18.27 -2.29
C ILE A 34 -0.65 -18.70 -0.81
N ILE A 35 -1.51 -18.19 0.07
CA ILE A 35 -1.52 -18.53 1.49
C ILE A 35 -1.89 -20.00 1.72
N TYR A 36 -2.88 -20.50 0.98
CA TYR A 36 -3.29 -21.92 1.03
C TYR A 36 -2.14 -22.87 0.65
N ALA A 37 -1.29 -22.48 -0.30
CA ALA A 37 -0.10 -23.25 -0.68
C ALA A 37 0.98 -23.32 0.43
N GLY A 38 0.85 -22.51 1.48
CA GLY A 38 1.71 -22.51 2.66
C GLY A 38 2.90 -21.55 2.56
N VAL A 39 3.64 -21.44 3.66
CA VAL A 39 4.72 -20.45 3.80
C VAL A 39 5.84 -20.69 2.79
N ARG A 40 6.36 -21.91 2.71
CA ARG A 40 7.51 -22.25 1.83
C ARG A 40 7.16 -22.26 0.35
N ASN A 41 6.06 -22.92 -0.01
CA ASN A 41 5.70 -23.16 -1.41
C ASN A 41 4.87 -22.03 -2.01
N GLY A 42 4.16 -21.28 -1.19
CA GLY A 42 3.35 -20.12 -1.58
C GLY A 42 4.10 -18.83 -1.35
N ILE A 43 4.12 -18.36 -0.12
CA ILE A 43 4.55 -17.01 0.26
C ILE A 43 6.02 -16.78 -0.10
N GLU A 44 6.93 -17.63 0.36
CA GLU A 44 8.37 -17.46 0.13
C GLU A 44 8.72 -17.51 -1.37
N ARG A 45 8.12 -18.46 -2.10
CA ARG A 45 8.40 -18.62 -3.54
C ARG A 45 7.90 -17.43 -4.35
N VAL A 46 6.69 -16.95 -4.07
CA VAL A 46 6.09 -15.81 -4.77
C VAL A 46 6.86 -14.54 -4.45
N SER A 47 7.14 -14.28 -3.16
CA SER A 47 7.89 -13.09 -2.74
C SER A 47 9.31 -13.05 -3.32
N ARG A 48 9.98 -14.19 -3.44
CA ARG A 48 11.32 -14.30 -4.03
C ARG A 48 11.36 -13.84 -5.50
N ILE A 49 10.25 -13.98 -6.23
CA ILE A 49 10.12 -13.53 -7.63
C ILE A 49 9.63 -12.09 -7.68
N MET A 50 8.60 -11.75 -6.90
CA MET A 50 7.95 -10.44 -6.98
C MET A 50 8.85 -9.31 -6.45
N MET A 51 9.60 -9.53 -5.37
CA MET A 51 10.43 -8.49 -4.76
C MET A 51 11.52 -7.94 -5.69
N PRO A 52 12.35 -8.76 -6.36
CA PRO A 52 13.33 -8.25 -7.32
C PRO A 52 12.67 -7.50 -8.49
N ILE A 53 11.55 -8.01 -9.02
CA ILE A 53 10.83 -7.34 -10.10
C ILE A 53 10.33 -5.96 -9.63
N LEU A 54 9.78 -5.88 -8.43
CA LEU A 54 9.30 -4.64 -7.82
C LEU A 54 10.44 -3.61 -7.70
N VAL A 55 11.60 -4.02 -7.22
CA VAL A 55 12.79 -3.14 -7.10
C VAL A 55 13.25 -2.66 -8.48
N VAL A 56 13.35 -3.55 -9.46
CA VAL A 56 13.76 -3.17 -10.83
C VAL A 56 12.77 -2.20 -11.45
N LEU A 57 11.46 -2.46 -11.33
CA LEU A 57 10.43 -1.56 -11.83
C LEU A 57 10.49 -0.18 -11.14
N SER A 58 10.69 -0.16 -9.83
CA SER A 58 10.83 1.09 -9.07
C SER A 58 12.01 1.92 -9.57
N VAL A 59 13.17 1.29 -9.80
CA VAL A 59 14.36 1.97 -10.33
C VAL A 59 14.09 2.51 -11.74
N VAL A 60 13.54 1.70 -12.63
CA VAL A 60 13.26 2.11 -14.02
C VAL A 60 12.32 3.31 -14.06
N ILE A 61 11.22 3.27 -13.31
CA ILE A 61 10.24 4.35 -13.29
C ILE A 61 10.81 5.59 -12.61
N THR A 62 11.58 5.45 -11.54
CA THR A 62 12.24 6.57 -10.86
C THR A 62 13.20 7.29 -11.81
N VAL A 63 14.08 6.56 -12.50
CA VAL A 63 14.99 7.14 -13.48
C VAL A 63 14.24 7.86 -14.58
N TYR A 64 13.17 7.24 -15.10
CA TYR A 64 12.32 7.87 -16.09
C TYR A 64 11.69 9.17 -15.58
N SER A 65 11.12 9.16 -14.37
CA SER A 65 10.48 10.32 -13.76
C SER A 65 11.44 11.50 -13.57
N VAL A 66 12.61 11.23 -12.98
CA VAL A 66 13.63 12.27 -12.68
C VAL A 66 14.24 12.87 -13.95
N THR A 67 14.30 12.12 -15.04
CA THR A 67 14.87 12.62 -16.32
C THR A 67 13.90 13.47 -17.14
N ARG A 68 12.67 13.71 -16.69
CA ARG A 68 11.71 14.55 -17.42
C ARG A 68 12.04 16.05 -17.31
N PRO A 69 11.77 16.83 -18.36
CA PRO A 69 11.85 18.29 -18.30
C PRO A 69 10.97 18.83 -17.18
N GLY A 70 11.52 19.71 -16.33
CA GLY A 70 10.79 20.25 -15.16
C GLY A 70 10.79 19.37 -13.90
N ALA A 71 11.22 18.11 -13.96
CA ALA A 71 11.27 17.20 -12.82
C ALA A 71 12.23 17.66 -11.71
N LEU A 72 13.26 18.44 -12.06
CA LEU A 72 14.28 18.89 -11.10
C LEU A 72 13.69 19.75 -9.97
N SER A 73 12.63 20.52 -10.23
CA SER A 73 11.90 21.27 -9.21
C SER A 73 11.25 20.33 -8.18
N GLY A 74 10.66 19.22 -8.63
CA GLY A 74 10.09 18.19 -7.76
C GLY A 74 11.16 17.44 -6.95
N VAL A 75 12.30 17.12 -7.56
CA VAL A 75 13.43 16.52 -6.84
C VAL A 75 13.93 17.46 -5.73
N LYS A 76 14.09 18.75 -6.02
CA LYS A 76 14.47 19.76 -5.02
C LYS A 76 13.43 19.87 -3.91
N TYR A 77 12.15 19.92 -4.27
CA TYR A 77 11.05 19.97 -3.30
C TYR A 77 11.07 18.78 -2.35
N PHE A 78 11.33 17.57 -2.86
CA PHE A 78 11.35 16.35 -2.06
C PHE A 78 12.60 16.22 -1.17
N LEU A 79 13.79 16.55 -1.69
CA LEU A 79 15.05 16.30 -0.99
C LEU A 79 15.52 17.48 -0.12
N ILE A 80 15.10 18.72 -0.43
CA ILE A 80 15.54 19.89 0.32
C ILE A 80 14.46 20.24 1.36
N PRO A 81 14.75 20.04 2.67
CA PRO A 81 13.79 20.36 3.72
C PRO A 81 13.55 21.87 3.78
N ASN A 82 12.30 22.28 3.93
CA ASN A 82 11.94 23.67 4.19
C ASN A 82 11.70 23.86 5.70
N PRO A 83 12.62 24.51 6.44
CA PRO A 83 12.50 24.70 7.88
C PRO A 83 11.25 25.50 8.30
N ALA A 84 10.71 26.34 7.39
CA ALA A 84 9.52 27.15 7.68
C ALA A 84 8.25 26.30 7.88
N ASN A 85 8.22 25.10 7.29
CA ASN A 85 7.09 24.16 7.40
C ASN A 85 7.28 23.13 8.53
N PHE A 86 8.38 23.23 9.29
CA PHE A 86 8.65 22.29 10.39
C PHE A 86 7.71 22.57 11.57
N SER A 87 7.03 21.52 12.04
CA SER A 87 6.24 21.55 13.28
C SER A 87 6.40 20.23 14.03
N TRP A 88 6.09 20.22 15.32
CA TRP A 88 6.03 18.97 16.10
C TRP A 88 5.02 17.97 15.52
N MET A 89 3.93 18.46 14.93
CA MET A 89 2.97 17.62 14.22
C MET A 89 3.59 16.88 13.04
N THR A 90 4.55 17.49 12.34
CA THR A 90 5.31 16.83 11.26
C THR A 90 6.10 15.63 11.78
N VAL A 91 6.73 15.77 12.96
CA VAL A 91 7.44 14.65 13.60
C VAL A 91 6.49 13.52 13.99
N VAL A 92 5.37 13.86 14.61
CA VAL A 92 4.35 12.88 15.03
C VAL A 92 3.78 12.13 13.81
N ALA A 93 3.45 12.86 12.75
CA ALA A 93 2.95 12.27 11.50
C ALA A 93 3.99 11.35 10.83
N ALA A 94 5.25 11.78 10.80
CA ALA A 94 6.35 10.97 10.25
C ALA A 94 6.57 9.68 11.07
N MET A 95 6.54 9.78 12.39
CA MET A 95 6.62 8.61 13.28
C MET A 95 5.44 7.66 13.05
N GLY A 96 4.22 8.17 12.97
CA GLY A 96 3.03 7.37 12.68
C GLY A 96 3.14 6.62 11.35
N GLN A 97 3.60 7.30 10.31
CA GLN A 97 3.84 6.69 9.00
C GLN A 97 4.93 5.62 9.05
N MET A 98 6.01 5.85 9.79
CA MET A 98 7.09 4.87 9.98
C MET A 98 6.57 3.60 10.67
N PHE A 99 5.77 3.73 11.73
CA PHE A 99 5.16 2.59 12.42
C PHE A 99 4.28 1.77 11.47
N TYR A 100 3.52 2.44 10.63
CA TYR A 100 2.65 1.80 9.64
C TYR A 100 3.46 1.11 8.54
N SER A 101 4.46 1.78 7.96
CA SER A 101 5.31 1.28 6.87
C SER A 101 6.10 0.04 7.30
N LEU A 102 6.71 0.09 8.49
CA LEU A 102 7.44 -1.05 9.06
C LEU A 102 6.54 -2.14 9.65
N SER A 103 5.21 -1.98 9.58
CA SER A 103 4.23 -2.96 10.09
C SER A 103 4.42 -3.32 11.56
N ILE A 104 4.91 -2.40 12.39
CA ILE A 104 5.35 -2.67 13.77
C ILE A 104 4.17 -3.10 14.65
N ALA A 105 3.01 -2.50 14.48
CA ALA A 105 1.83 -2.78 15.33
C ALA A 105 0.83 -3.77 14.72
N MET A 106 1.12 -4.35 13.56
CA MET A 106 0.19 -5.20 12.80
C MET A 106 0.38 -6.70 13.03
N GLY A 107 1.28 -7.11 13.93
CA GLY A 107 1.60 -8.53 14.16
C GLY A 107 2.43 -9.18 13.05
N ILE A 108 2.60 -8.54 11.89
CA ILE A 108 3.30 -9.11 10.73
C ILE A 108 4.74 -9.49 11.06
N LEU A 109 5.49 -8.60 11.71
CA LEU A 109 6.88 -8.87 12.09
C LEU A 109 7.00 -10.02 13.08
N ILE A 110 6.02 -10.20 13.99
CA ILE A 110 5.96 -11.30 14.94
C ILE A 110 5.72 -12.61 14.19
N THR A 111 4.74 -12.64 13.31
CA THR A 111 4.39 -13.81 12.49
C THR A 111 5.57 -14.25 11.62
N PHE A 112 6.16 -13.34 10.84
CA PHE A 112 7.30 -13.69 9.98
C PHE A 112 8.57 -13.98 10.81
N GLY A 113 8.75 -13.34 11.95
CA GLY A 113 9.81 -13.65 12.89
C GLY A 113 9.72 -15.07 13.43
N SER A 114 8.51 -15.59 13.69
CA SER A 114 8.31 -16.97 14.14
C SER A 114 8.69 -18.03 13.09
N TYR A 115 8.68 -17.65 11.81
CA TYR A 115 9.06 -18.54 10.70
C TYR A 115 10.56 -18.55 10.43
N MET A 116 11.32 -17.66 11.07
CA MET A 116 12.78 -17.57 10.87
C MET A 116 13.49 -18.81 11.43
N LYS A 117 14.54 -19.23 10.72
CA LYS A 117 15.40 -20.30 11.20
C LYS A 117 16.27 -19.80 12.35
N LYS A 118 16.65 -20.71 13.26
CA LYS A 118 17.45 -20.40 14.47
C LYS A 118 18.86 -19.86 14.16
N ASP A 119 19.37 -20.10 12.96
CA ASP A 119 20.70 -19.67 12.50
C ASP A 119 20.70 -18.26 11.90
N VAL A 120 19.53 -17.63 11.74
CA VAL A 120 19.39 -16.28 11.17
C VAL A 120 19.41 -15.24 12.29
N SER A 121 20.27 -14.23 12.15
CA SER A 121 20.32 -13.11 13.08
C SER A 121 19.10 -12.20 12.95
N ILE A 122 18.35 -12.02 14.04
CA ILE A 122 17.21 -11.10 14.08
C ILE A 122 17.67 -9.65 13.85
N GLU A 123 18.77 -9.24 14.48
CA GLU A 123 19.32 -7.89 14.32
C GLU A 123 19.70 -7.60 12.85
N GLY A 124 20.41 -8.54 12.20
CA GLY A 124 20.78 -8.40 10.80
C GLY A 124 19.55 -8.31 9.89
N SER A 125 18.52 -9.11 10.16
CA SER A 125 17.28 -9.08 9.40
C SER A 125 16.52 -7.76 9.59
N THR A 126 16.45 -7.24 10.80
CA THR A 126 15.79 -5.98 11.11
C THR A 126 16.49 -4.80 10.40
N LYS A 127 17.83 -4.75 10.44
CA LYS A 127 18.61 -3.74 9.71
C LYS A 127 18.34 -3.78 8.20
N ASN A 128 18.24 -4.98 7.63
CA ASN A 128 17.93 -5.11 6.22
C ASN A 128 16.52 -4.58 5.90
N VAL A 129 15.53 -4.91 6.73
CA VAL A 129 14.16 -4.38 6.57
C VAL A 129 14.16 -2.85 6.61
N GLU A 130 14.81 -2.24 7.58
CA GLU A 130 14.93 -0.79 7.73
C GLU A 130 15.56 -0.13 6.50
N ILE A 131 16.69 -0.67 6.03
CA ILE A 131 17.40 -0.14 4.86
C ILE A 131 16.54 -0.25 3.60
N PHE A 132 15.91 -1.40 3.37
CA PHE A 132 15.06 -1.61 2.19
C PHE A 132 13.79 -0.77 2.23
N ASP A 133 13.11 -0.66 3.37
CA ASP A 133 11.93 0.18 3.53
C ASP A 133 12.26 1.65 3.23
N THR A 134 13.33 2.18 3.83
CA THR A 134 13.79 3.55 3.59
C THR A 134 14.16 3.78 2.13
N ALA A 135 14.89 2.85 1.50
CA ALA A 135 15.29 2.97 0.11
C ALA A 135 14.08 2.98 -0.85
N ILE A 136 13.12 2.08 -0.63
CA ILE A 136 11.89 2.03 -1.42
C ILE A 136 11.03 3.28 -1.19
N ALA A 137 10.92 3.78 0.03
CA ALA A 137 10.19 5.01 0.35
C ALA A 137 10.78 6.23 -0.38
N ILE A 138 12.11 6.37 -0.39
CA ILE A 138 12.80 7.44 -1.13
C ILE A 138 12.57 7.27 -2.64
N MET A 139 12.69 6.05 -3.17
CA MET A 139 12.42 5.80 -4.60
C MET A 139 10.98 6.12 -4.97
N ALA A 140 10.00 5.76 -4.15
CA ALA A 140 8.60 6.08 -4.39
C ALA A 140 8.36 7.60 -4.42
N GLY A 141 8.96 8.36 -3.50
CA GLY A 141 8.92 9.81 -3.52
C GLY A 141 9.52 10.40 -4.79
N LEU A 142 10.72 9.93 -5.19
CA LEU A 142 11.39 10.33 -6.42
C LEU A 142 10.70 9.87 -7.70
N MET A 143 9.88 8.86 -7.64
CA MET A 143 9.07 8.39 -8.77
C MET A 143 7.83 9.27 -8.99
N ILE A 144 7.15 9.65 -7.92
CA ILE A 144 5.84 10.32 -7.97
C ILE A 144 6.00 11.84 -8.03
N ILE A 145 6.73 12.43 -7.10
CA ILE A 145 6.79 13.89 -6.94
C ILE A 145 7.39 14.58 -8.17
N PRO A 146 8.55 14.17 -8.71
CA PRO A 146 9.10 14.79 -9.91
C PRO A 146 8.20 14.65 -11.14
N ALA A 147 7.47 13.53 -11.28
CA ALA A 147 6.52 13.32 -12.37
C ALA A 147 5.37 14.33 -12.30
N VAL A 148 4.79 14.52 -11.11
CA VAL A 148 3.70 15.49 -10.89
C VAL A 148 4.18 16.94 -11.14
N PHE A 149 5.37 17.29 -10.64
CA PHE A 149 5.95 18.62 -10.86
C PHE A 149 6.26 18.90 -12.34
N ALA A 150 6.76 17.90 -13.06
CA ALA A 150 7.00 18.02 -14.49
C ALA A 150 5.69 18.29 -15.28
N PHE A 151 4.58 17.71 -14.81
CA PHE A 151 3.26 17.91 -15.43
C PHE A 151 2.60 19.23 -15.05
N SER A 152 2.71 19.64 -13.76
CA SER A 152 2.05 20.83 -13.22
C SER A 152 2.81 22.14 -13.44
N GLY A 153 4.00 22.08 -14.05
CA GLY A 153 4.85 23.25 -14.19
C GLY A 153 5.48 23.74 -12.89
N GLY A 154 5.49 22.88 -11.85
CA GLY A 154 6.13 23.17 -10.56
C GLY A 154 5.19 23.64 -9.46
N ASP A 155 3.88 23.49 -9.64
CA ASP A 155 2.89 23.87 -8.63
C ASP A 155 2.71 22.76 -7.57
N PRO A 156 3.09 23.00 -6.28
CA PRO A 156 2.92 22.04 -5.20
C PRO A 156 1.45 21.70 -4.87
N ASP A 157 0.50 22.61 -5.14
CA ASP A 157 -0.91 22.44 -4.81
C ASP A 157 -1.58 21.35 -5.68
N THR A 158 -0.91 20.92 -6.75
CA THR A 158 -1.36 19.79 -7.56
C THR A 158 -1.05 18.43 -6.95
N LEU A 159 -0.21 18.37 -5.90
CA LEU A 159 0.07 17.17 -5.14
C LEU A 159 -1.14 16.82 -4.27
N GLN A 160 -2.04 16.02 -4.80
CA GLN A 160 -3.12 15.45 -4.01
C GLN A 160 -2.61 14.29 -3.15
N ALA A 161 -3.28 14.02 -2.03
CA ALA A 161 -2.98 12.88 -1.18
C ALA A 161 -3.91 11.69 -1.48
N GLY A 162 -3.46 10.49 -1.13
CA GLY A 162 -4.27 9.28 -1.17
C GLY A 162 -4.56 8.72 -2.56
N PRO A 163 -5.66 7.95 -2.70
CA PRO A 163 -6.00 7.25 -3.94
C PRO A 163 -6.15 8.17 -5.17
N SER A 164 -6.56 9.41 -4.96
CA SER A 164 -6.73 10.40 -6.04
C SER A 164 -5.41 10.70 -6.76
N LEU A 165 -4.30 10.74 -6.04
CA LEU A 165 -2.98 10.93 -6.64
C LEU A 165 -2.63 9.75 -7.57
N MET A 166 -2.84 8.54 -7.09
CA MET A 166 -2.42 7.32 -7.78
C MET A 166 -3.31 6.97 -8.98
N PHE A 167 -4.63 7.12 -8.86
CA PHE A 167 -5.58 6.66 -9.88
C PHE A 167 -6.17 7.76 -10.76
N ILE A 168 -6.01 9.04 -10.40
CA ILE A 168 -6.50 10.15 -11.19
C ILE A 168 -5.36 11.01 -11.73
N THR A 169 -4.44 11.43 -10.86
CA THR A 169 -3.37 12.36 -11.24
C THR A 169 -2.28 11.67 -12.05
N LEU A 170 -1.74 10.55 -11.56
CA LEU A 170 -0.63 9.87 -12.24
C LEU A 170 -0.96 9.35 -13.64
N PRO A 171 -2.14 8.77 -13.95
CA PRO A 171 -2.50 8.44 -15.32
C PRO A 171 -2.45 9.63 -16.27
N LYS A 172 -2.94 10.80 -15.84
CA LYS A 172 -2.89 12.04 -16.65
C LYS A 172 -1.46 12.53 -16.86
N VAL A 173 -0.64 12.41 -15.83
CA VAL A 173 0.80 12.72 -15.89
C VAL A 173 1.48 11.84 -16.93
N PHE A 174 1.24 10.53 -16.88
CA PHE A 174 1.81 9.59 -17.85
C PHE A 174 1.30 9.85 -19.28
N ASP A 175 0.01 10.12 -19.48
CA ASP A 175 -0.56 10.45 -20.81
C ASP A 175 0.08 11.67 -21.43
N SER A 176 0.53 12.64 -20.63
CA SER A 176 1.22 13.84 -21.09
C SER A 176 2.70 13.63 -21.44
N MET A 177 3.27 12.48 -21.04
CA MET A 177 4.68 12.16 -21.23
C MET A 177 4.92 11.30 -22.47
N GLY A 178 6.04 11.49 -23.16
CA GLY A 178 6.50 10.57 -24.20
C GLY A 178 6.62 9.15 -23.63
N MET A 179 6.11 8.13 -24.33
CA MET A 179 6.01 6.73 -23.85
C MET A 179 5.15 6.53 -22.58
N GLY A 180 4.24 7.46 -22.29
CA GLY A 180 3.44 7.44 -21.05
C GLY A 180 2.62 6.19 -20.86
N THR A 181 2.02 5.65 -21.93
CA THR A 181 1.27 4.39 -21.87
C THR A 181 2.14 3.22 -21.37
N PHE A 182 3.36 3.09 -21.87
CA PHE A 182 4.27 2.02 -21.47
C PHE A 182 4.69 2.17 -20.00
N VAL A 183 5.08 3.39 -19.60
CA VAL A 183 5.47 3.67 -18.21
C VAL A 183 4.28 3.52 -17.26
N GLY A 184 3.09 3.92 -17.68
CA GLY A 184 1.86 3.73 -16.94
C GLY A 184 1.58 2.24 -16.68
N ILE A 185 1.73 1.38 -17.68
CA ILE A 185 1.59 -0.07 -17.51
C ILE A 185 2.59 -0.60 -16.49
N LEU A 186 3.88 -0.24 -16.62
CA LEU A 186 4.93 -0.64 -15.68
C LEU A 186 4.60 -0.18 -14.25
N PHE A 187 4.12 1.05 -14.10
CA PHE A 187 3.72 1.62 -12.82
C PHE A 187 2.57 0.83 -12.18
N PHE A 188 1.51 0.54 -12.93
CA PHE A 188 0.37 -0.22 -12.38
C PHE A 188 0.72 -1.68 -12.10
N VAL A 189 1.63 -2.30 -12.85
CA VAL A 189 2.18 -3.64 -12.52
C VAL A 189 2.97 -3.57 -11.21
N LEU A 190 3.79 -2.53 -11.01
CA LEU A 190 4.51 -2.30 -9.76
C LEU A 190 3.53 -2.16 -8.58
N VAL A 191 2.49 -1.32 -8.73
CA VAL A 191 1.45 -1.12 -7.70
C VAL A 191 0.71 -2.43 -7.40
N LEU A 192 0.37 -3.22 -8.41
CA LEU A 192 -0.27 -4.52 -8.24
C LEU A 192 0.61 -5.48 -7.42
N PHE A 193 1.90 -5.55 -7.71
CA PHE A 193 2.83 -6.40 -6.97
C PHE A 193 3.04 -5.92 -5.53
N ALA A 194 3.16 -4.61 -5.32
CA ALA A 194 3.24 -4.02 -3.99
C ALA A 194 1.98 -4.31 -3.16
N ALA A 195 0.81 -4.13 -3.75
CA ALA A 195 -0.47 -4.44 -3.09
C ALA A 195 -0.60 -5.94 -2.76
N MET A 196 -0.19 -6.82 -3.68
CA MET A 196 -0.27 -8.27 -3.48
C MET A 196 0.67 -8.74 -2.37
N THR A 197 1.90 -8.27 -2.31
CA THR A 197 2.84 -8.62 -1.23
C THR A 197 2.33 -8.17 0.13
N SER A 198 1.77 -6.97 0.23
CA SER A 198 1.15 -6.45 1.45
C SER A 198 -0.09 -7.24 1.86
N SER A 199 -0.96 -7.57 0.91
CA SER A 199 -2.16 -8.38 1.15
C SER A 199 -1.80 -9.78 1.66
N ILE A 200 -0.78 -10.44 1.09
CA ILE A 200 -0.29 -11.72 1.56
C ILE A 200 0.21 -11.62 3.01
N ALA A 201 1.00 -10.60 3.33
CA ALA A 201 1.59 -10.43 4.66
C ALA A 201 0.53 -10.20 5.75
N LEU A 202 -0.43 -9.32 5.49
CA LEU A 202 -1.55 -9.04 6.41
C LEU A 202 -2.44 -10.27 6.61
N THR A 203 -2.79 -10.95 5.53
CA THR A 203 -3.66 -12.13 5.59
C THR A 203 -2.96 -13.30 6.28
N GLU A 204 -1.66 -13.49 6.05
CA GLU A 204 -0.88 -14.53 6.74
C GLU A 204 -0.82 -14.27 8.24
N SER A 205 -0.64 -13.02 8.66
CA SER A 205 -0.66 -12.66 10.09
C SER A 205 -1.99 -13.04 10.75
N ALA A 206 -3.12 -12.77 10.09
CA ALA A 206 -4.43 -13.13 10.60
C ALA A 206 -4.66 -14.66 10.59
N VAL A 207 -4.26 -15.35 9.52
CA VAL A 207 -4.39 -16.82 9.41
C VAL A 207 -3.56 -17.50 10.48
N SER A 208 -2.31 -17.08 10.71
CA SER A 208 -1.45 -17.63 11.75
C SER A 208 -2.03 -17.41 13.15
N THR A 209 -2.64 -16.24 13.41
CA THR A 209 -3.32 -15.99 14.68
C THR A 209 -4.49 -16.97 14.89
N PHE A 210 -5.28 -17.27 13.86
CA PHE A 210 -6.35 -18.27 13.97
C PHE A 210 -5.82 -19.70 14.16
N GLU A 211 -4.66 -20.03 13.58
CA GLU A 211 -3.99 -21.31 13.79
C GLU A 211 -3.51 -21.44 15.24
N ASP A 212 -2.87 -20.41 15.77
CA ASP A 212 -2.23 -20.43 17.09
C ASP A 212 -3.25 -20.31 18.24
N GLU A 213 -4.21 -19.37 18.16
CA GLU A 213 -5.15 -19.08 19.23
C GLU A 213 -6.36 -20.04 19.26
N LEU A 214 -6.85 -20.42 18.09
CA LEU A 214 -8.06 -21.27 17.97
C LEU A 214 -7.74 -22.74 17.68
N GLY A 215 -6.46 -23.08 17.45
CA GLY A 215 -6.03 -24.42 17.11
C GLY A 215 -6.61 -24.93 15.78
N TRP A 216 -6.98 -24.03 14.87
CA TRP A 216 -7.56 -24.41 13.59
C TRP A 216 -6.46 -24.83 12.61
N GLY A 217 -6.76 -25.79 11.76
CA GLY A 217 -5.83 -26.14 10.68
C GLY A 217 -5.82 -25.07 9.59
N ARG A 218 -4.67 -24.89 8.93
CA ARG A 218 -4.41 -23.86 7.90
C ARG A 218 -5.53 -23.72 6.86
N LYS A 219 -6.05 -24.82 6.36
CA LYS A 219 -7.14 -24.81 5.36
C LYS A 219 -8.39 -24.10 5.87
N LYS A 220 -8.77 -24.41 7.12
CA LYS A 220 -9.96 -23.83 7.76
C LYS A 220 -9.73 -22.33 8.04
N SER A 221 -8.58 -21.98 8.61
CA SER A 221 -8.21 -20.59 8.90
C SER A 221 -8.17 -19.73 7.64
N THR A 222 -7.55 -20.22 6.56
CA THR A 222 -7.51 -19.52 5.26
C THR A 222 -8.91 -19.35 4.66
N LEU A 223 -9.77 -20.37 4.73
CA LEU A 223 -11.14 -20.28 4.20
C LEU A 223 -11.96 -19.23 4.94
N ILE A 224 -11.93 -19.26 6.27
CA ILE A 224 -12.67 -18.31 7.11
C ILE A 224 -12.15 -16.88 6.89
N MET A 225 -10.83 -16.71 6.84
CA MET A 225 -10.25 -15.40 6.52
C MET A 225 -10.65 -14.93 5.13
N GLY A 226 -10.74 -15.83 4.16
CA GLY A 226 -11.24 -15.55 2.82
C GLY A 226 -12.69 -15.03 2.82
N VAL A 227 -13.57 -15.65 3.59
CA VAL A 227 -14.95 -15.16 3.74
C VAL A 227 -14.99 -13.77 4.36
N ILE A 228 -14.21 -13.54 5.41
CA ILE A 228 -14.11 -12.21 6.06
C ILE A 228 -13.59 -11.16 5.07
N MET A 229 -12.51 -11.45 4.36
CA MET A 229 -11.94 -10.56 3.35
C MET A 229 -12.93 -10.22 2.24
N LEU A 230 -13.63 -11.22 1.71
CA LEU A 230 -14.65 -11.01 0.68
C LEU A 230 -15.80 -10.16 1.22
N ALA A 231 -16.32 -10.46 2.40
CA ALA A 231 -17.44 -9.72 2.98
C ALA A 231 -17.09 -8.24 3.24
N LEU A 232 -15.97 -7.99 3.94
CA LEU A 232 -15.57 -6.61 4.27
C LEU A 232 -15.04 -5.85 3.04
N GLY A 233 -14.32 -6.55 2.16
CA GLY A 233 -13.78 -5.94 0.95
C GLY A 233 -14.86 -5.57 -0.07
N THR A 234 -15.92 -6.38 -0.22
CA THR A 234 -17.09 -6.04 -1.04
C THR A 234 -17.77 -4.77 -0.52
N LEU A 235 -17.93 -4.62 0.79
CA LEU A 235 -18.46 -3.38 1.36
C LEU A 235 -17.58 -2.17 1.03
N SER A 236 -16.26 -2.34 1.12
CA SER A 236 -15.29 -1.28 0.77
C SER A 236 -15.29 -0.96 -0.72
N SER A 237 -15.30 -2.00 -1.58
CA SER A 237 -15.31 -1.88 -3.03
C SER A 237 -16.58 -1.17 -3.55
N LEU A 238 -17.74 -1.56 -3.05
CA LEU A 238 -19.02 -0.95 -3.42
C LEU A 238 -19.25 0.43 -2.78
N GLY A 239 -18.48 0.79 -1.76
CA GLY A 239 -18.56 2.08 -1.08
C GLY A 239 -18.28 3.29 -1.98
N TYR A 240 -17.50 3.12 -3.04
CA TYR A 240 -17.25 4.15 -4.06
C TYR A 240 -18.24 4.10 -5.25
N GLY A 241 -19.11 3.10 -5.29
CA GLY A 241 -20.10 2.89 -6.33
C GLY A 241 -21.55 2.93 -5.81
N PRO A 242 -22.28 1.80 -5.90
CA PRO A 242 -23.69 1.73 -5.52
C PRO A 242 -23.98 2.09 -4.06
N LEU A 243 -23.04 1.82 -3.14
CA LEU A 243 -23.16 2.11 -1.72
C LEU A 243 -22.54 3.47 -1.31
N GLY A 244 -22.11 4.30 -2.25
CA GLY A 244 -21.48 5.59 -1.98
C GLY A 244 -22.38 6.60 -1.26
N ALA A 245 -23.69 6.38 -1.25
CA ALA A 245 -24.66 7.15 -0.48
C ALA A 245 -24.68 6.78 1.01
N VAL A 246 -24.22 5.57 1.36
CA VAL A 246 -24.17 5.07 2.74
C VAL A 246 -22.87 5.52 3.38
N LYS A 247 -22.99 6.37 4.41
CA LYS A 247 -21.84 6.86 5.17
C LYS A 247 -21.94 6.40 6.62
N ILE A 248 -20.84 5.90 7.17
CA ILE A 248 -20.72 5.55 8.59
C ILE A 248 -19.95 6.69 9.28
N ILE A 249 -20.56 7.35 10.24
CA ILE A 249 -20.00 8.54 10.95
C ILE A 249 -19.52 9.63 9.94
N GLY A 250 -20.26 9.78 8.82
CA GLY A 250 -19.93 10.77 7.79
C GLY A 250 -18.81 10.37 6.83
N MET A 251 -18.19 9.20 7.00
CA MET A 251 -17.11 8.64 6.18
C MET A 251 -17.62 7.55 5.25
N GLN A 252 -16.95 7.34 4.12
CA GLN A 252 -17.17 6.18 3.24
C GLN A 252 -16.62 4.91 3.90
N PHE A 253 -17.03 3.72 3.43
CA PHE A 253 -16.62 2.45 4.02
C PHE A 253 -15.10 2.28 4.10
N LEU A 254 -14.37 2.61 3.04
CA LEU A 254 -12.90 2.52 3.04
C LEU A 254 -12.28 3.43 4.08
N ASP A 255 -12.70 4.70 4.12
CA ASP A 255 -12.20 5.69 5.08
C ASP A 255 -12.56 5.30 6.52
N PHE A 256 -13.73 4.70 6.73
CA PHE A 256 -14.16 4.19 8.03
C PHE A 256 -13.30 2.99 8.48
N PHE A 257 -13.03 2.04 7.59
CA PHE A 257 -12.15 0.91 7.93
C PHE A 257 -10.71 1.34 8.18
N ASP A 258 -10.20 2.31 7.41
CA ASP A 258 -8.88 2.90 7.64
C ASP A 258 -8.82 3.62 9.00
N PHE A 259 -9.83 4.43 9.32
CA PHE A 259 -9.96 5.06 10.63
C PHE A 259 -10.02 4.04 11.77
N LEU A 260 -10.82 2.98 11.63
CA LEU A 260 -10.96 1.93 12.63
C LEU A 260 -9.65 1.18 12.86
N THR A 261 -8.92 0.85 11.78
CA THR A 261 -7.63 0.16 11.86
C THR A 261 -6.57 1.03 12.52
N ASN A 262 -6.47 2.29 12.12
CA ASN A 262 -5.52 3.24 12.73
C ASN A 262 -5.80 3.46 14.22
N LEU A 263 -7.07 3.62 14.59
CA LEU A 263 -7.47 3.77 15.99
C LEU A 263 -7.16 2.51 16.81
N SER A 264 -7.43 1.32 16.27
CA SER A 264 -7.13 0.05 16.91
C SER A 264 -5.63 -0.14 17.14
N LEU A 265 -4.78 0.24 16.18
CA LEU A 265 -3.33 0.16 16.29
C LEU A 265 -2.79 1.03 17.43
N ILE A 266 -3.34 2.23 17.64
CA ILE A 266 -2.97 3.11 18.74
C ILE A 266 -3.30 2.44 20.07
N HIS A 267 -4.49 1.87 20.23
CA HIS A 267 -4.94 1.24 21.47
C HIS A 267 -4.28 -0.10 21.77
N ILE A 268 -3.97 -0.90 20.74
CA ILE A 268 -3.30 -2.19 20.92
C ILE A 268 -1.83 -2.01 21.31
N SER A 269 -1.16 -0.97 20.84
CA SER A 269 0.25 -0.72 21.16
C SER A 269 0.49 -0.15 22.57
N GLU A 270 -0.49 0.53 23.16
CA GLU A 270 -0.37 1.10 24.52
C GLU A 270 -0.31 0.06 25.65
N PRO A 271 -1.18 -0.97 25.74
CA PRO A 271 -1.15 -1.93 26.85
C PRO A 271 0.08 -2.83 26.84
N THR A 272 0.68 -3.07 25.67
CA THR A 272 1.85 -3.92 25.55
C THR A 272 3.10 -3.28 26.17
N ARG A 273 3.20 -1.94 26.13
CA ARG A 273 4.27 -1.21 26.82
C ARG A 273 4.18 -1.30 28.34
N LEU A 274 2.99 -1.27 28.90
CA LEU A 274 2.80 -1.34 30.36
C LEU A 274 3.07 -2.73 30.93
N ARG A 275 2.88 -3.80 30.17
CA ARG A 275 3.18 -5.18 30.60
C ARG A 275 4.65 -5.58 30.46
N CYS A 276 5.41 -4.92 29.60
CA CYS A 276 6.86 -5.18 29.46
C CYS A 276 7.71 -4.41 30.50
N ILE A 277 7.10 -3.50 31.28
CA ILE A 277 7.78 -2.70 32.31
C ILE A 277 7.46 -3.22 33.73
N SER A 278 6.49 -4.12 33.88
CA SER A 278 6.17 -4.83 35.12
C SER A 278 6.72 -6.24 35.10
#